data_c0ec7ff8d1f7b72ed7a6e3bca628614e
#
_entry.id   c0ec7ff8d1f7b72ed7a6e3bca628614e
#
_cell.length_a   1.000
_cell.length_b   1.000
_cell.length_c   1.000
_cell.angle_alpha   90.00
_cell.angle_beta   90.00
_cell.angle_gamma   90.00
#
_symmetry.space_group_name_H-M   'P 1'
#
loop_
_entity.id
_entity.type
_entity.pdbx_description
1 polymer ?
#
loop_
_entity_poly.entity_id
_entity_poly.type
_entity_poly.pdbx_seq_one_letter_code
_entity_poly.pdbx_strand_id
1 'polypeptide(L)'
;ATFLPNEEFGLHTGKPVILMIDEIGKMFAPVRNACMRVMQERMLGAKKVNGFVFATTNLSSENLGDVIMAHQNDRMTEIVITGPTNEEWVEDFAIPNGLEASLIKWAVDNPQLFHSPEMYKDFKDNEFIPHPSSPHKHHCTPRSMHRADHWLKVRDKLTSKQLMAALLGTLGPKGAADLHTHIMISDQMPTQASIKADPKNAIIPRSAAACQMVVYRALASMKADMIDPWMDYMQRMEREHQAVFVNQAKRKTYHQFQTVMTNPKFVKWCTANNFAFTADKI
;
A
#
# COMPACT_ATOMS: atom_id res chain seq x y z
N ALA A 1 29.49 -15.92 35.54
CA ALA A 1 28.78 -14.81 34.89
C ALA A 1 27.31 -15.18 34.70
N THR A 2 26.40 -14.34 35.15
CA THR A 2 24.95 -14.55 34.97
C THR A 2 24.53 -13.81 33.72
N PHE A 3 23.98 -14.49 32.73
CA PHE A 3 23.39 -13.86 31.55
C PHE A 3 22.03 -13.29 31.93
N LEU A 4 21.89 -11.99 31.78
CA LEU A 4 20.60 -11.28 31.92
C LEU A 4 20.18 -10.81 30.53
N PRO A 5 19.05 -11.30 29.98
CA PRO A 5 18.53 -10.79 28.72
C PRO A 5 18.10 -9.32 28.88
N ASN A 6 18.24 -8.54 27.80
CA ASN A 6 17.78 -7.16 27.78
C ASN A 6 16.28 -7.11 28.14
N GLU A 7 15.91 -6.13 28.94
CA GLU A 7 14.51 -5.91 29.36
C GLU A 7 13.58 -5.64 28.18
N GLU A 8 14.08 -5.08 27.09
CA GLU A 8 13.34 -4.86 25.83
C GLU A 8 12.69 -6.14 25.27
N PHE A 9 13.27 -7.31 25.53
CA PHE A 9 12.65 -8.59 25.13
C PHE A 9 11.47 -9.00 26.03
N GLY A 10 11.18 -8.27 27.12
CA GLY A 10 10.05 -8.54 28.00
C GLY A 10 10.13 -9.84 28.80
N LEU A 11 11.22 -10.61 28.70
CA LEU A 11 11.37 -11.92 29.35
C LEU A 11 11.42 -11.85 30.88
N HIS A 12 11.73 -10.69 31.44
CA HIS A 12 11.75 -10.46 32.88
C HIS A 12 10.34 -10.42 33.50
N THR A 13 9.31 -10.14 32.67
CA THR A 13 7.92 -10.00 33.13
C THR A 13 7.23 -11.33 33.43
N GLY A 14 7.78 -12.46 32.95
CA GLY A 14 7.16 -13.77 33.01
C GLY A 14 5.92 -13.96 32.13
N LYS A 15 5.48 -12.89 31.40
CA LYS A 15 4.36 -12.95 30.48
C LYS A 15 4.77 -13.61 29.14
N PRO A 16 3.81 -14.22 28.43
CA PRO A 16 4.08 -14.67 27.06
C PRO A 16 4.49 -13.51 26.15
N VAL A 17 5.49 -13.74 25.29
CA VAL A 17 6.02 -12.76 24.35
C VAL A 17 5.95 -13.30 22.92
N ILE A 18 5.82 -12.41 21.96
CA ILE A 18 6.05 -12.69 20.54
C ILE A 18 7.40 -12.07 20.20
N LEU A 19 8.38 -12.93 19.88
CA LEU A 19 9.71 -12.50 19.48
C LEU A 19 9.87 -12.62 17.98
N MET A 20 10.04 -11.48 17.31
CA MET A 20 10.34 -11.40 15.87
C MET A 20 11.83 -11.17 15.66
N ILE A 21 12.43 -11.95 14.80
CA ILE A 21 13.82 -11.80 14.36
C ILE A 21 13.79 -11.32 12.90
N ASP A 22 14.02 -10.03 12.71
CA ASP A 22 13.93 -9.44 11.37
C ASP A 22 15.20 -9.69 10.55
N GLU A 23 15.02 -9.99 9.26
CA GLU A 23 16.08 -10.19 8.27
C GLU A 23 17.17 -11.21 8.70
N ILE A 24 16.77 -12.35 9.24
CA ILE A 24 17.72 -13.38 9.76
C ILE A 24 18.74 -13.82 8.69
N GLY A 25 18.37 -13.84 7.42
CA GLY A 25 19.25 -14.22 6.31
C GLY A 25 20.42 -13.25 6.11
N LYS A 26 20.27 -11.98 6.50
CA LYS A 26 21.32 -10.95 6.39
C LYS A 26 22.25 -10.86 7.58
N MET A 27 21.95 -11.61 8.64
CA MET A 27 22.77 -11.59 9.86
C MET A 27 24.13 -12.24 9.64
N PHE A 28 25.15 -11.71 10.31
CA PHE A 28 26.45 -12.36 10.42
C PHE A 28 26.30 -13.78 10.96
N ALA A 29 26.96 -14.75 10.33
CA ALA A 29 26.72 -16.18 10.58
C ALA A 29 26.73 -16.62 12.07
N PRO A 30 27.63 -16.15 12.93
CA PRO A 30 27.59 -16.48 14.37
C PRO A 30 26.33 -15.97 15.07
N VAL A 31 25.86 -14.74 14.72
CA VAL A 31 24.63 -14.17 15.27
C VAL A 31 23.41 -14.92 14.77
N ARG A 32 23.36 -15.22 13.48
CA ARG A 32 22.31 -16.05 12.86
C ARG A 32 22.19 -17.40 13.55
N ASN A 33 23.32 -18.08 13.79
CA ASN A 33 23.34 -19.37 14.50
C ASN A 33 22.80 -19.26 15.94
N ALA A 34 23.13 -18.20 16.64
CA ALA A 34 22.54 -17.91 17.96
C ALA A 34 21.03 -17.68 17.89
N CYS A 35 20.55 -16.93 16.90
CA CYS A 35 19.11 -16.71 16.66
C CYS A 35 18.39 -18.01 16.30
N MET A 36 19.00 -18.90 15.50
CA MET A 36 18.45 -20.22 15.19
C MET A 36 18.22 -21.04 16.45
N ARG A 37 19.13 -20.96 17.40
CA ARG A 37 18.99 -21.63 18.70
C ARG A 37 17.79 -21.07 19.49
N VAL A 38 17.60 -19.75 19.48
CA VAL A 38 16.43 -19.11 20.10
C VAL A 38 15.12 -19.61 19.47
N MET A 39 15.08 -19.74 18.15
CA MET A 39 13.90 -20.24 17.43
C MET A 39 13.61 -21.72 17.76
N GLN A 40 14.61 -22.56 17.85
CA GLN A 40 14.46 -24.00 18.04
C GLN A 40 14.26 -24.37 19.51
N GLU A 41 15.20 -23.96 20.38
CA GLU A 41 15.25 -24.35 21.79
C GLU A 41 14.37 -23.43 22.66
N ARG A 42 13.90 -22.30 22.13
CA ARG A 42 13.19 -21.28 22.90
C ARG A 42 14.00 -20.77 24.09
N MET A 43 15.31 -20.66 23.91
CA MET A 43 16.23 -20.19 24.92
C MET A 43 17.01 -18.97 24.46
N LEU A 44 16.97 -17.90 25.23
CA LEU A 44 17.81 -16.73 25.07
C LEU A 44 18.81 -16.69 26.25
N GLY A 45 20.03 -17.13 26.01
CA GLY A 45 20.99 -17.45 27.07
C GLY A 45 20.45 -18.53 28.00
N ALA A 46 20.36 -18.25 29.30
CA ALA A 46 19.82 -19.17 30.31
C ALA A 46 18.30 -19.00 30.54
N LYS A 47 17.63 -18.05 29.85
CA LYS A 47 16.21 -17.78 30.03
C LYS A 47 15.38 -18.45 28.93
N LYS A 48 14.30 -19.10 29.34
CA LYS A 48 13.31 -19.66 28.42
C LYS A 48 12.42 -18.55 27.86
N VAL A 49 12.24 -18.54 26.55
CA VAL A 49 11.26 -17.68 25.86
C VAL A 49 9.90 -18.33 25.97
N ASN A 50 9.03 -17.75 26.81
CA ASN A 50 7.65 -18.18 26.92
C ASN A 50 6.84 -17.44 25.82
N GLY A 51 6.43 -18.16 24.77
CA GLY A 51 5.65 -17.56 23.69
C GLY A 51 6.05 -18.03 22.29
N PHE A 52 5.80 -17.19 21.32
CA PHE A 52 6.03 -17.49 19.90
C PHE A 52 7.30 -16.79 19.39
N VAL A 53 8.10 -17.49 18.60
CA VAL A 53 9.30 -16.94 17.95
C VAL A 53 9.19 -17.21 16.46
N PHE A 54 9.36 -16.16 15.64
CA PHE A 54 9.43 -16.28 14.19
C PHE A 54 10.51 -15.34 13.65
N ALA A 55 10.92 -15.59 12.41
CA ALA A 55 11.89 -14.75 11.72
C ALA A 55 11.39 -14.37 10.33
N THR A 56 11.90 -13.27 9.81
CA THR A 56 11.73 -12.88 8.42
C THR A 56 13.04 -13.01 7.66
N THR A 57 12.96 -13.28 6.36
CA THR A 57 14.09 -13.25 5.44
C THR A 57 13.60 -12.97 4.02
N ASN A 58 14.51 -12.50 3.16
CA ASN A 58 14.21 -12.38 1.74
C ASN A 58 14.39 -13.75 1.06
N LEU A 59 13.72 -13.95 -0.08
CA LEU A 59 13.93 -15.13 -0.90
C LEU A 59 15.35 -15.11 -1.47
N SER A 60 15.96 -16.31 -1.61
CA SER A 60 17.30 -16.47 -2.18
C SER A 60 17.38 -15.98 -3.63
N SER A 61 16.29 -16.05 -4.36
CA SER A 61 16.16 -15.56 -5.74
C SER A 61 16.34 -14.04 -5.86
N GLU A 62 16.07 -13.30 -4.77
CA GLU A 62 16.22 -11.83 -4.78
C GLU A 62 17.68 -11.37 -4.63
N ASN A 63 18.64 -12.26 -4.40
CA ASN A 63 20.05 -11.95 -4.13
C ASN A 63 20.29 -10.86 -3.07
N LEU A 64 19.35 -10.72 -2.12
CA LEU A 64 19.35 -9.68 -1.11
C LEU A 64 19.88 -10.12 0.26
N GLY A 65 20.36 -11.34 0.38
CA GLY A 65 20.88 -11.85 1.64
C GLY A 65 21.54 -13.21 1.53
N ASP A 66 22.14 -13.67 2.62
CA ASP A 66 22.70 -15.02 2.73
C ASP A 66 21.58 -16.05 2.75
N VAL A 67 21.79 -17.12 2.01
CA VAL A 67 20.85 -18.25 1.95
C VAL A 67 20.82 -18.96 3.30
N ILE A 68 19.62 -19.21 3.82
CA ILE A 68 19.43 -20.12 4.95
C ILE A 68 19.77 -21.54 4.48
N MET A 69 20.67 -22.21 5.17
CA MET A 69 21.14 -23.52 4.77
C MET A 69 20.04 -24.59 4.91
N ALA A 70 20.01 -25.58 4.03
CA ALA A 70 18.99 -26.63 4.02
C ALA A 70 18.77 -27.31 5.39
N HIS A 71 19.85 -27.57 6.14
CA HIS A 71 19.76 -28.15 7.48
C HIS A 71 19.12 -27.21 8.52
N GLN A 72 19.04 -25.92 8.24
CA GLN A 72 18.32 -24.92 9.06
C GLN A 72 16.84 -24.90 8.68
N ASN A 73 16.53 -25.01 7.39
CA ASN A 73 15.15 -25.06 6.90
C ASN A 73 14.39 -26.29 7.40
N ASP A 74 15.04 -27.45 7.51
CA ASP A 74 14.42 -28.66 8.04
C ASP A 74 13.83 -28.52 9.45
N ARG A 75 14.19 -27.46 10.16
CA ARG A 75 13.79 -27.22 11.55
C ARG A 75 12.77 -26.11 11.72
N MET A 76 12.29 -25.56 10.61
CA MET A 76 11.35 -24.43 10.57
C MET A 76 10.20 -24.72 9.61
N THR A 77 9.08 -24.06 9.82
CA THR A 77 8.04 -23.97 8.82
C THR A 77 8.26 -22.67 8.05
N GLU A 78 8.54 -22.78 6.77
CA GLU A 78 8.66 -21.64 5.87
C GLU A 78 7.29 -21.27 5.31
N ILE A 79 6.95 -19.99 5.38
CA ILE A 79 5.76 -19.42 4.77
C ILE A 79 6.22 -18.34 3.80
N VAL A 80 6.02 -18.58 2.51
CA VAL A 80 6.32 -17.60 1.48
C VAL A 80 5.20 -16.59 1.39
N ILE A 81 5.54 -15.32 1.58
CA ILE A 81 4.60 -14.20 1.44
C ILE A 81 4.93 -13.50 0.12
N THR A 82 4.01 -13.53 -0.82
CA THR A 82 4.12 -12.79 -2.07
C THR A 82 3.78 -11.32 -1.88
N GLY A 83 4.36 -10.45 -2.72
CA GLY A 83 3.94 -9.05 -2.77
C GLY A 83 2.46 -8.93 -3.19
N PRO A 84 1.79 -7.84 -2.82
CA PRO A 84 0.41 -7.60 -3.22
C PRO A 84 0.32 -7.34 -4.73
N THR A 85 -0.80 -7.68 -5.34
CA THR A 85 -1.19 -7.15 -6.65
C THR A 85 -1.51 -5.66 -6.54
N ASN A 86 -1.63 -4.96 -7.67
CA ASN A 86 -2.06 -3.56 -7.66
C ASN A 86 -3.47 -3.39 -7.07
N GLU A 87 -4.38 -4.31 -7.33
CA GLU A 87 -5.74 -4.31 -6.82
C GLU A 87 -5.75 -4.48 -5.30
N GLU A 88 -5.08 -5.50 -4.77
CA GLU A 88 -4.95 -5.72 -3.33
C GLU A 88 -4.31 -4.51 -2.62
N TRP A 89 -3.24 -3.95 -3.19
CA TRP A 89 -2.60 -2.78 -2.59
C TRP A 89 -3.52 -1.56 -2.57
N VAL A 90 -4.27 -1.33 -3.64
CA VAL A 90 -5.21 -0.20 -3.73
C VAL A 90 -6.38 -0.40 -2.77
N GLU A 91 -6.98 -1.57 -2.76
CA GLU A 91 -8.24 -1.83 -2.06
C GLU A 91 -8.05 -2.09 -0.57
N ASP A 92 -7.00 -2.82 -0.19
CA ASP A 92 -6.79 -3.23 1.19
C ASP A 92 -5.83 -2.31 1.95
N PHE A 93 -5.03 -1.49 1.23
CA PHE A 93 -4.07 -0.60 1.86
C PHE A 93 -4.28 0.87 1.48
N ALA A 94 -4.22 1.24 0.18
CA ALA A 94 -4.13 2.64 -0.21
C ALA A 94 -5.42 3.43 0.09
N ILE A 95 -6.58 2.89 -0.27
CA ILE A 95 -7.88 3.52 0.01
C ILE A 95 -8.18 3.55 1.51
N PRO A 96 -8.07 2.45 2.28
CA PRO A 96 -8.32 2.46 3.72
C PRO A 96 -7.43 3.43 4.50
N ASN A 97 -6.18 3.61 4.07
CA ASN A 97 -5.24 4.54 4.72
C ASN A 97 -5.33 5.97 4.17
N GLY A 98 -6.27 6.26 3.27
CA GLY A 98 -6.49 7.60 2.73
C GLY A 98 -5.27 8.15 1.98
N LEU A 99 -4.63 7.33 1.15
CA LEU A 99 -3.54 7.79 0.30
C LEU A 99 -4.06 8.78 -0.76
N GLU A 100 -3.15 9.56 -1.30
CA GLU A 100 -3.47 10.59 -2.27
C GLU A 100 -4.05 9.99 -3.56
N ALA A 101 -5.14 10.57 -4.06
CA ALA A 101 -5.95 9.97 -5.12
C ALA A 101 -5.21 9.83 -6.46
N SER A 102 -4.31 10.76 -6.78
CA SER A 102 -3.52 10.66 -8.00
C SER A 102 -2.51 9.51 -7.93
N LEU A 103 -1.98 9.22 -6.73
CA LEU A 103 -1.13 8.06 -6.51
C LEU A 103 -1.91 6.75 -6.65
N ILE A 104 -3.10 6.69 -6.06
CA ILE A 104 -3.99 5.52 -6.16
C ILE A 104 -4.31 5.23 -7.63
N LYS A 105 -4.76 6.25 -8.36
CA LYS A 105 -5.08 6.09 -9.78
C LYS A 105 -3.86 5.71 -10.61
N TRP A 106 -2.70 6.29 -10.32
CA TRP A 106 -1.45 5.93 -10.97
C TRP A 106 -1.07 4.46 -10.74
N ALA A 107 -1.26 3.94 -9.52
CA ALA A 107 -1.05 2.53 -9.20
C ALA A 107 -2.02 1.62 -9.96
N VAL A 108 -3.29 2.02 -10.09
CA VAL A 108 -4.30 1.29 -10.88
C VAL A 108 -3.91 1.21 -12.35
N ASP A 109 -3.43 2.32 -12.93
CA ASP A 109 -3.06 2.40 -14.34
C ASP A 109 -1.73 1.68 -14.66
N ASN A 110 -0.94 1.36 -13.63
CA ASN A 110 0.40 0.80 -13.77
C ASN A 110 0.58 -0.50 -12.98
N PRO A 111 -0.13 -1.59 -13.33
CA PRO A 111 -0.03 -2.86 -12.62
C PRO A 111 1.40 -3.42 -12.61
N GLN A 112 2.23 -3.06 -13.58
CA GLN A 112 3.64 -3.46 -13.67
C GLN A 112 4.50 -2.96 -12.49
N LEU A 113 4.01 -2.00 -11.67
CA LEU A 113 4.67 -1.54 -10.44
C LEU A 113 4.73 -2.63 -9.35
N PHE A 114 3.85 -3.64 -9.47
CA PHE A 114 3.68 -4.71 -8.48
C PHE A 114 4.20 -6.07 -8.97
N HIS A 115 4.78 -6.09 -10.18
CA HIS A 115 5.34 -7.32 -10.73
C HIS A 115 6.60 -7.75 -9.97
N SER A 116 6.83 -9.08 -9.91
CA SER A 116 8.09 -9.62 -9.41
C SER A 116 9.23 -9.35 -10.39
N PRO A 117 10.43 -8.97 -9.91
CA PRO A 117 11.61 -8.84 -10.76
C PRO A 117 11.94 -10.10 -11.60
N GLU A 118 11.57 -11.26 -11.10
CA GLU A 118 11.79 -12.56 -11.77
C GLU A 118 11.05 -12.69 -13.11
N MET A 119 10.01 -11.87 -13.33
CA MET A 119 9.27 -11.83 -14.60
C MET A 119 10.07 -11.20 -15.73
N TYR A 120 11.20 -10.56 -15.45
CA TYR A 120 11.97 -9.77 -16.40
C TYR A 120 13.42 -10.25 -16.46
N LYS A 121 14.00 -10.21 -17.67
CA LYS A 121 15.40 -10.61 -17.89
C LYS A 121 16.38 -9.50 -17.57
N ASP A 122 16.00 -8.26 -17.80
CA ASP A 122 16.83 -7.07 -17.58
C ASP A 122 15.97 -5.97 -16.94
N PHE A 123 16.62 -5.08 -16.15
CA PHE A 123 15.90 -3.95 -15.54
C PHE A 123 15.24 -3.03 -16.59
N LYS A 124 15.76 -2.98 -17.81
CA LYS A 124 15.19 -2.18 -18.90
C LYS A 124 13.82 -2.65 -19.37
N ASP A 125 13.46 -3.89 -19.07
CA ASP A 125 12.16 -4.44 -19.43
C ASP A 125 11.06 -3.85 -18.53
N ASN A 126 11.43 -3.51 -17.27
CA ASN A 126 10.57 -2.76 -16.36
C ASN A 126 11.41 -1.87 -15.42
N GLU A 127 11.62 -0.63 -15.81
CA GLU A 127 12.43 0.34 -15.05
C GLU A 127 11.75 0.88 -13.79
N PHE A 128 10.49 0.53 -13.54
CA PHE A 128 9.79 0.96 -12.34
C PHE A 128 10.23 0.20 -11.10
N ILE A 129 10.47 -1.10 -11.21
CA ILE A 129 10.69 -1.99 -10.08
C ILE A 129 12.19 -2.29 -9.87
N PRO A 130 12.59 -2.71 -8.64
CA PRO A 130 13.96 -3.14 -8.40
C PRO A 130 14.29 -4.36 -9.25
N HIS A 131 15.53 -4.44 -9.72
CA HIS A 131 16.05 -5.61 -10.43
C HIS A 131 17.47 -5.94 -9.98
N PRO A 132 17.86 -7.21 -9.84
CA PRO A 132 19.20 -7.62 -9.40
C PRO A 132 20.35 -7.03 -10.24
N SER A 133 20.13 -6.78 -11.54
CA SER A 133 21.12 -6.14 -12.43
C SER A 133 21.32 -4.65 -12.17
N SER A 134 20.49 -4.02 -11.34
CA SER A 134 20.57 -2.57 -11.01
C SER A 134 20.32 -2.28 -9.52
N PRO A 135 21.10 -2.86 -8.59
CA PRO A 135 20.77 -2.90 -7.16
C PRO A 135 20.89 -1.54 -6.46
N HIS A 136 21.57 -0.56 -7.05
CA HIS A 136 21.85 0.74 -6.42
C HIS A 136 20.88 1.85 -6.78
N LYS A 137 19.88 1.59 -7.62
CA LYS A 137 18.89 2.60 -8.02
C LYS A 137 17.69 2.60 -7.08
N HIS A 138 17.08 3.78 -6.89
CA HIS A 138 15.77 3.88 -6.29
C HIS A 138 14.70 3.39 -7.28
N HIS A 139 13.73 2.68 -6.80
CA HIS A 139 12.67 2.07 -7.57
C HIS A 139 11.31 2.18 -6.87
N CYS A 140 10.25 1.95 -7.64
CA CYS A 140 8.91 1.83 -7.10
C CYS A 140 8.75 0.49 -6.38
N THR A 141 8.27 0.57 -5.16
CA THR A 141 7.82 -0.56 -4.34
C THR A 141 6.57 -0.10 -3.58
N PRO A 142 5.72 -0.99 -3.06
CA PRO A 142 4.61 -0.60 -2.18
C PRO A 142 5.05 0.35 -1.05
N ARG A 143 6.21 0.09 -0.44
CA ARG A 143 6.80 0.92 0.61
C ARG A 143 7.23 2.31 0.11
N SER A 144 7.90 2.39 -1.05
CA SER A 144 8.34 3.67 -1.60
C SER A 144 7.16 4.49 -2.12
N MET A 145 6.12 3.86 -2.66
CA MET A 145 4.87 4.53 -3.04
C MET A 145 4.15 5.12 -1.81
N HIS A 146 4.09 4.40 -0.71
CA HIS A 146 3.55 4.95 0.54
C HIS A 146 4.38 6.14 1.06
N ARG A 147 5.71 6.12 0.91
CA ARG A 147 6.56 7.29 1.22
C ARG A 147 6.31 8.45 0.27
N ALA A 148 6.07 8.19 -1.02
CA ALA A 148 5.75 9.23 -2.00
C ALA A 148 4.44 9.96 -1.64
N ASP A 149 3.45 9.27 -1.07
CA ASP A 149 2.20 9.85 -0.59
C ASP A 149 2.42 11.04 0.38
N HIS A 150 3.42 10.94 1.26
CA HIS A 150 3.74 12.05 2.18
C HIS A 150 4.17 13.33 1.43
N TRP A 151 4.93 13.17 0.33
CA TRP A 151 5.33 14.30 -0.51
C TRP A 151 4.14 14.87 -1.26
N LEU A 152 3.25 14.01 -1.74
CA LEU A 152 2.04 14.44 -2.46
C LEU A 152 1.07 15.20 -1.56
N LYS A 153 0.90 14.78 -0.31
CA LYS A 153 0.06 15.46 0.68
C LYS A 153 0.54 16.87 1.06
N VAL A 154 1.81 17.17 0.83
CA VAL A 154 2.39 18.50 1.10
C VAL A 154 2.81 19.24 -0.16
N ARG A 155 2.43 18.75 -1.36
CA ARG A 155 2.89 19.29 -2.65
C ARG A 155 2.59 20.76 -2.85
N ASP A 156 1.49 21.28 -2.28
CA ASP A 156 1.12 22.69 -2.37
C ASP A 156 2.12 23.63 -1.69
N LYS A 157 2.99 23.09 -0.81
CA LYS A 157 4.06 23.81 -0.13
C LYS A 157 5.41 23.69 -0.85
N LEU A 158 5.47 22.93 -1.93
CA LEU A 158 6.69 22.63 -2.69
C LEU A 158 6.63 23.27 -4.07
N THR A 159 7.77 23.71 -4.56
CA THR A 159 7.90 24.00 -5.98
C THR A 159 7.92 22.72 -6.79
N SER A 160 7.56 22.77 -8.08
CA SER A 160 7.62 21.60 -8.97
C SER A 160 8.99 20.94 -9.00
N LYS A 161 10.08 21.72 -8.92
CA LYS A 161 11.47 21.19 -8.83
C LYS A 161 11.72 20.45 -7.52
N GLN A 162 11.23 20.94 -6.40
CA GLN A 162 11.36 20.29 -5.09
C GLN A 162 10.56 18.99 -5.03
N LEU A 163 9.32 19.01 -5.53
CA LEU A 163 8.49 17.81 -5.61
C LEU A 163 9.18 16.75 -6.51
N MET A 164 9.65 17.13 -7.70
CA MET A 164 10.36 16.21 -8.58
C MET A 164 11.61 15.62 -7.92
N ALA A 165 12.40 16.43 -7.20
CA ALA A 165 13.59 15.95 -6.50
C ALA A 165 13.24 14.95 -5.39
N ALA A 166 12.17 15.21 -4.63
CA ALA A 166 11.67 14.31 -3.59
C ALA A 166 11.18 12.98 -4.18
N LEU A 167 10.42 13.04 -5.27
CA LEU A 167 9.95 11.85 -5.98
C LEU A 167 11.11 11.05 -6.60
N LEU A 168 12.12 11.71 -7.18
CA LEU A 168 13.33 11.05 -7.69
C LEU A 168 14.06 10.24 -6.61
N GLY A 169 14.25 10.84 -5.44
CA GLY A 169 14.86 10.17 -4.29
C GLY A 169 14.01 9.08 -3.66
N THR A 170 12.71 9.02 -3.97
CA THR A 170 11.77 8.06 -3.38
C THR A 170 11.43 6.91 -4.34
N LEU A 171 11.14 7.21 -5.60
CA LEU A 171 10.61 6.28 -6.60
C LEU A 171 11.61 5.95 -7.73
N GLY A 172 12.73 6.63 -7.77
CA GLY A 172 13.66 6.56 -8.88
C GLY A 172 13.22 7.36 -10.12
N PRO A 173 14.08 7.44 -11.14
CA PRO A 173 13.85 8.34 -12.27
C PRO A 173 12.57 8.06 -13.05
N LYS A 174 12.29 6.78 -13.35
CA LYS A 174 11.12 6.38 -14.14
C LYS A 174 9.83 6.65 -13.38
N GLY A 175 9.73 6.17 -12.12
CA GLY A 175 8.55 6.37 -11.29
C GLY A 175 8.27 7.85 -11.00
N ALA A 176 9.32 8.63 -10.72
CA ALA A 176 9.17 10.06 -10.44
C ALA A 176 8.67 10.85 -11.66
N ALA A 177 9.23 10.63 -12.84
CA ALA A 177 8.83 11.33 -14.05
C ALA A 177 7.38 10.98 -14.45
N ASP A 178 7.04 9.72 -14.37
CA ASP A 178 5.71 9.21 -14.74
C ASP A 178 4.63 9.70 -13.77
N LEU A 179 4.84 9.51 -12.45
CA LEU A 179 3.91 10.00 -11.42
C LEU A 179 3.77 11.53 -11.45
N HIS A 180 4.87 12.27 -11.63
CA HIS A 180 4.80 13.73 -11.71
C HIS A 180 3.93 14.21 -12.88
N THR A 181 4.09 13.58 -14.06
CA THR A 181 3.23 13.87 -15.24
C THR A 181 1.76 13.57 -14.93
N HIS A 182 1.50 12.43 -14.29
CA HIS A 182 0.16 12.01 -13.90
C HIS A 182 -0.49 13.02 -12.93
N ILE A 183 0.28 13.55 -11.97
CA ILE A 183 -0.19 14.58 -11.02
C ILE A 183 -0.54 15.88 -11.74
N MET A 184 0.31 16.34 -12.65
CA MET A 184 0.07 17.58 -13.40
C MET A 184 -1.24 17.52 -14.19
N ILE A 185 -1.59 16.36 -14.72
CA ILE A 185 -2.89 16.11 -15.36
C ILE A 185 -4.02 16.11 -14.31
N SER A 186 -3.80 15.44 -13.18
CA SER A 186 -4.77 15.34 -12.09
C SER A 186 -5.16 16.69 -11.50
N ASP A 187 -4.22 17.61 -11.38
CA ASP A 187 -4.44 18.93 -10.79
C ASP A 187 -5.28 19.86 -11.67
N GLN A 188 -5.51 19.51 -12.94
CA GLN A 188 -6.42 20.21 -13.85
C GLN A 188 -7.90 19.81 -13.67
N MET A 189 -8.20 18.86 -12.78
CA MET A 189 -9.55 18.33 -12.57
C MET A 189 -10.31 19.09 -11.49
N PRO A 190 -11.65 18.94 -11.41
CA PRO A 190 -12.45 19.60 -10.39
C PRO A 190 -11.97 19.23 -9.00
N THR A 191 -11.83 20.23 -8.14
CA THR A 191 -11.47 20.02 -6.74
C THR A 191 -12.68 19.57 -5.92
N GLN A 192 -12.45 18.96 -4.76
CA GLN A 192 -13.56 18.65 -3.84
C GLN A 192 -14.31 19.90 -3.38
N ALA A 193 -13.58 21.01 -3.18
CA ALA A 193 -14.19 22.27 -2.81
C ALA A 193 -15.16 22.78 -3.87
N SER A 194 -14.81 22.69 -5.17
CA SER A 194 -15.70 23.07 -6.27
C SER A 194 -16.91 22.14 -6.38
N ILE A 195 -16.73 20.84 -6.19
CA ILE A 195 -17.83 19.87 -6.17
C ILE A 195 -18.76 20.13 -4.97
N LYS A 196 -18.21 20.43 -3.80
CA LYS A 196 -19.00 20.74 -2.61
C LYS A 196 -19.80 22.04 -2.74
N ALA A 197 -19.20 23.05 -3.36
CA ALA A 197 -19.84 24.35 -3.56
C ALA A 197 -21.01 24.28 -4.53
N ASP A 198 -20.86 23.56 -5.64
CA ASP A 198 -21.91 23.40 -6.65
C ASP A 198 -21.87 22.01 -7.31
N PRO A 199 -22.41 20.98 -6.63
CA PRO A 199 -22.35 19.61 -7.13
C PRO A 199 -23.15 19.39 -8.42
N LYS A 200 -24.14 20.25 -8.69
CA LYS A 200 -25.02 20.15 -9.88
C LYS A 200 -24.36 20.69 -11.14
N ASN A 201 -23.51 21.71 -11.02
CA ASN A 201 -22.86 22.37 -12.15
C ASN A 201 -21.34 22.14 -12.22
N ALA A 202 -20.72 21.58 -11.16
CA ALA A 202 -19.31 21.25 -11.17
C ALA A 202 -18.95 20.40 -12.41
N ILE A 203 -17.81 20.71 -13.03
CA ILE A 203 -17.37 20.08 -14.28
C ILE A 203 -17.19 18.57 -14.09
N ILE A 204 -17.78 17.78 -14.98
CA ILE A 204 -17.48 16.34 -15.11
C ILE A 204 -16.40 16.19 -16.18
N PRO A 205 -15.27 15.53 -15.86
CA PRO A 205 -14.24 15.28 -16.86
C PRO A 205 -14.75 14.46 -18.04
N ARG A 206 -14.17 14.71 -19.21
CA ARG A 206 -14.62 14.03 -20.44
C ARG A 206 -14.07 12.62 -20.63
N SER A 207 -12.88 12.33 -20.07
CA SER A 207 -12.28 11.01 -20.21
C SER A 207 -12.64 10.11 -19.02
N ALA A 208 -12.82 8.81 -19.28
CA ALA A 208 -13.10 7.82 -18.27
C ALA A 208 -11.99 7.79 -17.17
N ALA A 209 -10.72 7.87 -17.60
CA ALA A 209 -9.59 7.94 -16.67
C ALA A 209 -9.68 9.15 -15.71
N ALA A 210 -10.03 10.32 -16.23
CA ALA A 210 -10.18 11.52 -15.42
C ALA A 210 -11.38 11.43 -14.46
N CYS A 211 -12.51 10.86 -14.90
CA CYS A 211 -13.65 10.59 -14.03
C CYS A 211 -13.26 9.64 -12.88
N GLN A 212 -12.52 8.59 -13.19
CA GLN A 212 -12.05 7.63 -12.19
C GLN A 212 -11.09 8.26 -11.17
N MET A 213 -10.22 9.20 -11.60
CA MET A 213 -9.38 10.00 -10.68
C MET A 213 -10.22 10.83 -9.70
N VAL A 214 -11.30 11.45 -10.18
CA VAL A 214 -12.22 12.22 -9.32
C VAL A 214 -12.89 11.30 -8.30
N VAL A 215 -13.28 10.08 -8.70
CA VAL A 215 -13.84 9.08 -7.80
C VAL A 215 -12.82 8.68 -6.71
N TYR A 216 -11.59 8.36 -7.05
CA TYR A 216 -10.56 8.02 -6.07
C TYR A 216 -10.22 9.18 -5.15
N ARG A 217 -10.20 10.42 -5.68
CA ARG A 217 -10.03 11.62 -4.86
C ARG A 217 -11.15 11.77 -3.83
N ALA A 218 -12.39 11.50 -4.23
CA ALA A 218 -13.52 11.53 -3.31
C ALA A 218 -13.39 10.43 -2.23
N LEU A 219 -13.02 9.21 -2.61
CA LEU A 219 -12.81 8.10 -1.67
C LEU A 219 -11.70 8.42 -0.65
N ALA A 220 -10.55 8.92 -1.11
CA ALA A 220 -9.38 9.16 -0.26
C ALA A 220 -9.61 10.27 0.78
N SER A 221 -10.44 11.26 0.48
CA SER A 221 -10.62 12.46 1.31
C SER A 221 -12.07 12.72 1.74
N MET A 222 -12.93 11.68 1.69
CA MET A 222 -14.33 11.76 2.10
C MET A 222 -14.48 12.20 3.56
N LYS A 223 -15.42 13.12 3.78
CA LYS A 223 -15.86 13.56 5.09
C LYS A 223 -17.39 13.58 5.12
N ALA A 224 -17.98 13.58 6.31
CA ALA A 224 -19.43 13.53 6.49
C ALA A 224 -20.15 14.65 5.73
N ASP A 225 -19.62 15.86 5.73
CA ASP A 225 -20.17 17.04 5.07
C ASP A 225 -19.99 17.06 3.53
N MET A 226 -19.21 16.11 3.01
CA MET A 226 -18.98 15.94 1.57
C MET A 226 -19.87 14.87 0.94
N ILE A 227 -20.46 13.97 1.73
CA ILE A 227 -21.22 12.83 1.18
C ILE A 227 -22.40 13.28 0.34
N ASP A 228 -23.23 14.18 0.84
CA ASP A 228 -24.42 14.68 0.12
C ASP A 228 -24.06 15.40 -1.19
N PRO A 229 -23.12 16.38 -1.19
CA PRO A 229 -22.65 16.99 -2.43
C PRO A 229 -22.02 15.96 -3.39
N TRP A 230 -21.25 15.01 -2.88
CA TRP A 230 -20.67 13.97 -3.70
C TRP A 230 -21.72 13.08 -4.36
N MET A 231 -22.76 12.66 -3.63
CA MET A 231 -23.84 11.85 -4.18
C MET A 231 -24.58 12.58 -5.29
N ASP A 232 -24.84 13.89 -5.14
CA ASP A 232 -25.47 14.71 -6.16
C ASP A 232 -24.56 14.86 -7.41
N TYR A 233 -23.25 15.02 -7.22
CA TYR A 233 -22.27 15.09 -8.30
C TYR A 233 -22.10 13.76 -9.01
N MET A 234 -21.90 12.68 -8.24
CA MET A 234 -21.63 11.33 -8.74
C MET A 234 -22.75 10.81 -9.64
N GLN A 235 -24.03 11.11 -9.31
CA GLN A 235 -25.17 10.67 -10.10
C GLN A 235 -25.18 11.24 -11.54
N ARG A 236 -24.39 12.27 -11.82
CA ARG A 236 -24.21 12.86 -13.16
C ARG A 236 -23.13 12.16 -13.98
N MET A 237 -22.33 11.30 -13.35
CA MET A 237 -21.29 10.50 -14.01
C MET A 237 -21.89 9.24 -14.63
N GLU A 238 -21.14 8.57 -15.48
CA GLU A 238 -21.53 7.27 -16.03
C GLU A 238 -21.60 6.21 -14.92
N ARG A 239 -22.45 5.19 -15.13
CA ARG A 239 -22.75 4.16 -14.13
C ARG A 239 -21.52 3.37 -13.66
N GLU A 240 -20.56 3.16 -14.56
CA GLU A 240 -19.29 2.48 -14.23
C GLU A 240 -18.54 3.22 -13.13
N HIS A 241 -18.44 4.53 -13.21
CA HIS A 241 -17.76 5.36 -12.20
C HIS A 241 -18.52 5.40 -10.87
N GLN A 242 -19.86 5.42 -10.95
CA GLN A 242 -20.71 5.31 -9.77
C GLN A 242 -20.49 3.97 -9.06
N ALA A 243 -20.41 2.86 -9.82
CA ALA A 243 -20.17 1.53 -9.28
C ALA A 243 -18.80 1.42 -8.60
N VAL A 244 -17.74 1.99 -9.19
CA VAL A 244 -16.40 2.03 -8.57
C VAL A 244 -16.46 2.69 -7.19
N PHE A 245 -17.09 3.87 -7.07
CA PHE A 245 -17.23 4.53 -5.77
C PHE A 245 -17.97 3.66 -4.76
N VAL A 246 -19.13 3.14 -5.14
CA VAL A 246 -20.01 2.42 -4.22
C VAL A 246 -19.37 1.10 -3.78
N ASN A 247 -18.72 0.37 -4.69
CA ASN A 247 -18.05 -0.88 -4.37
C ASN A 247 -16.91 -0.67 -3.36
N GLN A 248 -16.13 0.38 -3.51
CA GLN A 248 -15.07 0.71 -2.56
C GLN A 248 -15.63 1.21 -1.22
N ALA A 249 -16.63 2.09 -1.25
CA ALA A 249 -17.25 2.64 -0.05
C ALA A 249 -17.95 1.58 0.84
N LYS A 250 -18.43 0.48 0.25
CA LYS A 250 -19.05 -0.66 0.98
C LYS A 250 -18.05 -1.57 1.69
N ARG A 251 -16.76 -1.48 1.41
CA ARG A 251 -15.79 -2.33 2.07
C ARG A 251 -15.66 -1.98 3.54
N LYS A 252 -15.69 -2.97 4.42
CA LYS A 252 -15.52 -2.76 5.87
C LYS A 252 -14.17 -2.14 6.22
N THR A 253 -13.16 -2.33 5.37
CA THR A 253 -11.82 -1.75 5.49
C THR A 253 -11.76 -0.27 5.10
N TYR A 254 -12.79 0.26 4.45
CA TYR A 254 -12.82 1.67 4.04
C TYR A 254 -12.90 2.60 5.27
N HIS A 255 -11.98 3.55 5.37
CA HIS A 255 -11.83 4.43 6.55
C HIS A 255 -13.07 5.26 6.89
N GLN A 256 -13.96 5.53 5.92
CA GLN A 256 -15.23 6.24 6.13
C GLN A 256 -16.46 5.32 5.99
N PHE A 257 -16.28 4.00 6.09
CA PHE A 257 -17.35 3.00 5.91
C PHE A 257 -18.61 3.36 6.70
N GLN A 258 -18.51 3.57 8.02
CA GLN A 258 -19.65 3.86 8.87
C GLN A 258 -20.38 5.14 8.43
N THR A 259 -19.60 6.20 8.18
CA THR A 259 -20.14 7.51 7.79
C THR A 259 -20.91 7.46 6.47
N VAL A 260 -20.39 6.72 5.49
CA VAL A 260 -21.04 6.58 4.18
C VAL A 260 -22.25 5.65 4.27
N MET A 261 -22.13 4.50 4.93
CA MET A 261 -23.21 3.50 5.02
C MET A 261 -24.42 3.96 5.82
N THR A 262 -24.26 4.94 6.70
CA THR A 262 -25.37 5.54 7.46
C THR A 262 -25.97 6.77 6.76
N ASN A 263 -25.40 7.23 5.65
CA ASN A 263 -25.92 8.42 4.94
C ASN A 263 -27.20 8.09 4.17
N PRO A 264 -28.31 8.84 4.37
CA PRO A 264 -29.61 8.55 3.74
C PRO A 264 -29.59 8.60 2.21
N LYS A 265 -28.81 9.53 1.60
CA LYS A 265 -28.70 9.62 0.13
C LYS A 265 -27.96 8.42 -0.45
N PHE A 266 -26.90 7.98 0.20
CA PHE A 266 -26.16 6.79 -0.19
C PHE A 266 -27.04 5.55 -0.12
N VAL A 267 -27.72 5.33 1.01
CA VAL A 267 -28.64 4.20 1.18
C VAL A 267 -29.75 4.21 0.14
N LYS A 268 -30.37 5.35 -0.10
CA LYS A 268 -31.40 5.52 -1.14
C LYS A 268 -30.87 5.16 -2.53
N TRP A 269 -29.66 5.62 -2.87
CA TRP A 269 -29.02 5.29 -4.14
C TRP A 269 -28.78 3.78 -4.25
N CYS A 270 -28.23 3.15 -3.23
CA CYS A 270 -27.98 1.71 -3.19
C CYS A 270 -29.27 0.89 -3.40
N THR A 271 -30.36 1.27 -2.73
CA THR A 271 -31.66 0.61 -2.88
C THR A 271 -32.21 0.77 -4.31
N ALA A 272 -32.06 1.94 -4.91
CA ALA A 272 -32.55 2.20 -6.28
C ALA A 272 -31.70 1.52 -7.37
N ASN A 273 -30.45 1.13 -7.06
CA ASN A 273 -29.48 0.59 -8.03
C ASN A 273 -28.98 -0.80 -7.64
N ASN A 274 -29.85 -1.66 -7.10
CA ASN A 274 -29.52 -3.01 -6.62
C ASN A 274 -28.75 -3.87 -7.65
N PHE A 275 -28.99 -3.69 -8.94
CA PHE A 275 -28.32 -4.40 -10.00
C PHE A 275 -26.80 -4.13 -10.08
N ALA A 276 -26.33 -2.98 -9.58
CA ALA A 276 -24.90 -2.68 -9.51
C ALA A 276 -24.12 -3.54 -8.49
N PHE A 277 -24.83 -4.32 -7.66
CA PHE A 277 -24.27 -5.14 -6.59
C PHE A 277 -24.35 -6.65 -6.87
N THR A 278 -25.02 -7.06 -7.94
CA THR A 278 -25.21 -8.48 -8.28
C THR A 278 -24.12 -9.04 -9.17
N ALA A 279 -23.22 -8.21 -9.70
CA ALA A 279 -22.13 -8.64 -10.58
C ALA A 279 -20.96 -9.35 -9.84
N ASP A 280 -20.90 -9.32 -8.52
CA ASP A 280 -19.84 -9.96 -7.71
C ASP A 280 -20.13 -11.45 -7.40
N LYS A 281 -20.98 -12.12 -8.17
CA LYS A 281 -21.26 -13.55 -8.09
C LYS A 281 -21.15 -14.23 -9.44
N ILE A 282 -20.00 -14.10 -10.08
CA ILE A 282 -19.59 -15.00 -11.16
C ILE A 282 -18.12 -15.35 -10.96
#